data_4b165ff83520c343ca7351e8df030c14
#
_entry.id   4b165ff83520c343ca7351e8df030c14
#
_cell.length_a   1.000
_cell.length_b   1.000
_cell.length_c   1.000
_cell.angle_alpha   90.00
_cell.angle_beta   90.00
_cell.angle_gamma   90.00
#
_symmetry.space_group_name_H-M   'P 1'
#
loop_
_entity.id
_entity.type
_entity.pdbx_description
1 polymer ?
#
loop_
_entity_poly.entity_id
_entity_poly.type
_entity_poly.pdbx_seq_one_letter_code
_entity_poly.pdbx_strand_id
1 'polypeptide(L)'
;MANLNIAVTYDDASMREDLLSILQNISPTETQLVSGLGTSTASNIYHSTLVDSLAAVKVNAQIEGAAATFHELTNPERVSNFCQIFKQGFKVSGTERAVNTAAFNGRYQYEATKALKLIKNDMEYALMRGSLATGNGSAGARQLAGLKNSLSLVTSQSTVSLSEKILNDLFQLVWDNTGIQVNAVYGSMYMKRKISGFTSGATKYFTQDDRRLINAIDVYQADAASMVKLFPHRYVNGAAGHDIVGINEDFFKVAYLRKPSVEELAKVGDSTDGQIVVEATLETQHYNAGFKSTMHS
;
A
#
# COMPACT_ATOMS: atom_id res chain seq x y z
N MET A 1 -54.83 -35.02 32.80
CA MET A 1 -53.77 -34.08 32.79
C MET A 1 -54.31 -32.81 32.14
N ALA A 2 -54.41 -31.74 32.92
CA ALA A 2 -54.97 -30.50 32.45
C ALA A 2 -54.02 -29.86 31.38
N ASN A 3 -54.53 -29.68 30.18
CA ASN A 3 -53.87 -28.81 29.18
C ASN A 3 -53.88 -27.38 29.72
N LEU A 4 -52.80 -26.98 30.32
CA LEU A 4 -52.57 -25.58 30.59
C LEU A 4 -52.37 -24.91 29.22
N ASN A 5 -53.39 -24.16 28.76
CA ASN A 5 -53.25 -23.23 27.62
C ASN A 5 -52.34 -22.09 28.05
N ILE A 6 -51.05 -22.37 28.06
CA ILE A 6 -50.01 -21.34 28.24
C ILE A 6 -49.51 -21.03 26.84
N ALA A 7 -49.65 -19.78 26.41
CA ALA A 7 -49.00 -19.30 25.23
C ALA A 7 -47.47 -19.36 25.45
N VAL A 8 -46.80 -20.24 24.73
CA VAL A 8 -45.33 -20.39 24.77
C VAL A 8 -44.71 -19.63 23.59
N THR A 9 -43.58 -19.04 23.84
CA THR A 9 -42.80 -18.24 22.86
C THR A 9 -42.53 -18.98 21.55
N TYR A 10 -42.48 -20.31 21.58
CA TYR A 10 -42.19 -21.14 20.40
C TYR A 10 -43.39 -21.27 19.42
N ASP A 11 -44.59 -20.93 19.83
CA ASP A 11 -45.82 -21.05 19.04
C ASP A 11 -46.30 -19.68 18.53
N ASP A 12 -45.61 -18.58 18.89
CA ASP A 12 -46.01 -17.23 18.52
C ASP A 12 -45.30 -16.77 17.22
N ALA A 13 -46.04 -16.79 16.12
CA ALA A 13 -45.60 -16.31 14.82
C ALA A 13 -45.38 -14.80 14.76
N SER A 14 -45.71 -14.04 15.78
CA SER A 14 -45.53 -12.59 15.87
C SER A 14 -44.17 -12.16 16.43
N MET A 15 -43.37 -13.10 16.92
CA MET A 15 -42.04 -12.80 17.45
C MET A 15 -41.13 -12.26 16.37
N ARG A 16 -40.61 -11.05 16.58
CA ARG A 16 -39.56 -10.49 15.76
C ARG A 16 -38.21 -11.11 16.14
N GLU A 17 -37.48 -11.56 15.15
CA GLU A 17 -36.09 -11.96 15.35
C GLU A 17 -35.28 -10.74 15.87
N ASP A 18 -34.53 -10.96 16.94
CA ASP A 18 -33.62 -9.97 17.50
C ASP A 18 -32.35 -9.92 16.63
N LEU A 19 -32.40 -9.08 15.58
CA LEU A 19 -31.26 -8.83 14.71
C LEU A 19 -30.44 -7.67 15.28
N LEU A 20 -29.18 -7.94 15.56
CA LEU A 20 -28.23 -6.89 15.90
C LEU A 20 -28.26 -5.80 14.83
N SER A 21 -28.57 -4.57 15.24
CA SER A 21 -28.61 -3.40 14.36
C SER A 21 -27.23 -2.95 13.87
N ILE A 22 -26.14 -3.60 14.33
CA ILE A 22 -24.76 -3.28 13.97
C ILE A 22 -24.22 -4.33 13.01
N LEU A 23 -23.91 -3.91 11.79
CA LEU A 23 -23.22 -4.74 10.81
C LEU A 23 -21.72 -4.64 11.03
N GLN A 24 -21.07 -5.76 11.34
CA GLN A 24 -19.62 -5.83 11.45
C GLN A 24 -18.99 -6.27 10.12
N ASN A 25 -18.06 -5.48 9.63
CA ASN A 25 -17.29 -5.83 8.43
C ASN A 25 -16.01 -6.57 8.85
N ILE A 26 -15.92 -7.86 8.49
CA ILE A 26 -14.81 -8.75 8.84
C ILE A 26 -13.66 -8.64 7.84
N SER A 27 -13.85 -7.90 6.75
CA SER A 27 -12.82 -7.77 5.71
C SER A 27 -11.68 -6.86 6.16
N PRO A 28 -10.42 -7.21 5.88
CA PRO A 28 -9.30 -6.35 6.18
C PRO A 28 -9.37 -5.06 5.34
N THR A 29 -9.20 -3.93 6.00
CA THR A 29 -9.29 -2.59 5.38
C THR A 29 -8.02 -1.76 5.59
N GLU A 30 -6.92 -2.39 5.96
CA GLU A 30 -5.64 -1.70 6.16
C GLU A 30 -5.04 -1.30 4.81
N THR A 31 -4.95 -0.01 4.57
CA THR A 31 -4.40 0.59 3.35
C THR A 31 -3.28 1.55 3.71
N GLN A 32 -2.12 1.00 4.04
CA GLN A 32 -0.98 1.75 4.59
C GLN A 32 -0.31 2.62 3.53
N LEU A 33 -0.16 2.11 2.30
CA LEU A 33 0.44 2.87 1.20
C LEU A 33 -0.48 3.98 0.70
N VAL A 34 -1.76 3.68 0.46
CA VAL A 34 -2.74 4.68 0.01
C VAL A 34 -2.91 5.82 1.02
N SER A 35 -2.74 5.53 2.32
CA SER A 35 -2.93 6.51 3.39
C SER A 35 -1.64 7.17 3.86
N GLY A 36 -0.49 6.49 3.70
CA GLY A 36 0.82 6.95 4.20
C GLY A 36 1.62 7.72 3.17
N LEU A 37 1.57 7.32 1.90
CA LEU A 37 2.29 8.03 0.84
C LEU A 37 1.66 9.39 0.54
N GLY A 38 2.50 10.35 0.18
CA GLY A 38 2.06 11.65 -0.30
C GLY A 38 1.19 11.52 -1.55
N THR A 39 0.37 12.53 -1.81
CA THR A 39 -0.48 12.58 -3.01
C THR A 39 0.00 13.63 -3.99
N SER A 40 -0.09 13.32 -5.29
CA SER A 40 0.18 14.25 -6.38
C SER A 40 -0.93 14.18 -7.44
N THR A 41 -0.83 14.98 -8.48
CA THR A 41 -1.82 15.01 -9.58
C THR A 41 -1.13 14.60 -10.87
N ALA A 42 -1.67 13.60 -11.54
CA ALA A 42 -1.27 13.24 -12.89
C ALA A 42 -2.09 14.05 -13.91
N SER A 43 -1.45 14.49 -14.98
CA SER A 43 -2.10 15.23 -16.07
C SER A 43 -2.31 14.37 -17.33
N ASN A 44 -1.68 13.19 -17.39
CA ASN A 44 -1.77 12.29 -18.54
C ASN A 44 -1.80 10.84 -18.09
N ILE A 45 -2.21 9.95 -18.97
CA ILE A 45 -2.22 8.49 -18.79
C ILE A 45 -0.83 7.94 -18.51
N TYR A 46 0.18 8.52 -19.14
CA TYR A 46 1.58 8.22 -18.95
C TYR A 46 2.19 9.31 -18.07
N HIS A 47 2.32 9.00 -16.79
CA HIS A 47 2.90 9.91 -15.82
C HIS A 47 4.40 9.70 -15.74
N SER A 48 5.19 10.74 -15.89
CA SER A 48 6.64 10.65 -15.90
C SER A 48 7.29 11.75 -15.06
N THR A 49 8.36 11.38 -14.37
CA THR A 49 9.22 12.26 -13.59
C THR A 49 10.60 12.23 -14.21
N LEU A 50 11.27 13.38 -14.28
CA LEU A 50 12.66 13.47 -14.71
C LEU A 50 13.57 13.31 -13.51
N VAL A 51 14.56 12.44 -13.65
CA VAL A 51 15.61 12.21 -12.66
C VAL A 51 16.95 12.55 -13.30
N ASP A 52 17.74 13.34 -12.63
CA ASP A 52 19.07 13.71 -13.07
C ASP A 52 20.11 13.21 -12.08
N SER A 53 21.31 12.92 -12.55
CA SER A 53 22.42 12.44 -11.74
C SER A 53 23.65 13.37 -11.93
N LEU A 54 24.28 13.69 -10.83
CA LEU A 54 25.54 14.42 -10.86
C LEU A 54 26.68 13.49 -11.31
N ALA A 55 27.66 14.04 -11.97
CA ALA A 55 28.88 13.32 -12.30
C ALA A 55 29.61 12.83 -11.04
N ALA A 56 30.28 11.71 -11.13
CA ALA A 56 31.05 11.15 -10.03
C ALA A 56 32.09 12.17 -9.51
N VAL A 57 32.26 12.20 -8.19
CA VAL A 57 33.27 13.04 -7.55
C VAL A 57 34.66 12.61 -8.00
N LYS A 58 35.50 13.57 -8.40
CA LYS A 58 36.89 13.37 -8.82
C LYS A 58 37.82 14.32 -8.11
N VAL A 59 39.09 13.98 -8.06
CA VAL A 59 40.13 14.92 -7.65
C VAL A 59 40.22 16.04 -8.70
N ASN A 60 39.77 17.23 -8.34
CA ASN A 60 39.70 18.38 -9.24
C ASN A 60 40.78 19.42 -8.91
N ALA A 61 42.00 18.95 -8.61
CA ALA A 61 43.15 19.80 -8.41
C ALA A 61 43.66 20.26 -9.81
N GLN A 62 43.80 21.56 -10.02
CA GLN A 62 44.24 22.15 -11.26
C GLN A 62 45.56 22.89 -11.06
N ILE A 63 46.36 22.98 -12.14
CA ILE A 63 47.58 23.77 -12.16
C ILE A 63 47.17 25.24 -12.36
N GLU A 64 47.85 26.14 -11.69
CA GLU A 64 47.65 27.58 -11.86
C GLU A 64 47.84 27.99 -13.34
N GLY A 65 46.83 28.69 -13.91
CA GLY A 65 46.83 29.06 -15.31
C GLY A 65 46.38 27.98 -16.31
N ALA A 66 45.96 26.80 -15.84
CA ALA A 66 45.45 25.77 -16.74
C ALA A 66 44.12 26.18 -17.40
N ALA A 67 43.91 25.76 -18.65
CA ALA A 67 42.62 25.94 -19.33
C ALA A 67 41.52 25.10 -18.67
N ALA A 68 40.30 25.62 -18.69
CA ALA A 68 39.14 24.90 -18.16
C ALA A 68 38.89 23.57 -18.90
N THR A 69 38.71 22.48 -18.15
CA THR A 69 38.29 21.21 -18.72
C THR A 69 36.76 21.07 -18.59
N PHE A 70 36.09 20.78 -19.69
CA PHE A 70 34.66 20.56 -19.73
C PHE A 70 34.36 19.09 -19.45
N HIS A 71 33.29 18.83 -18.68
CA HIS A 71 32.78 17.48 -18.49
C HIS A 71 31.67 17.21 -19.53
N GLU A 72 31.44 15.94 -19.80
CA GLU A 72 30.32 15.53 -20.65
C GLU A 72 29.00 15.78 -19.91
N LEU A 73 28.04 16.40 -20.61
CA LEU A 73 26.71 16.65 -20.08
C LEU A 73 25.88 15.37 -20.21
N THR A 74 25.33 14.90 -19.12
CA THR A 74 24.36 13.80 -19.11
C THR A 74 22.95 14.37 -19.20
N ASN A 75 22.09 13.76 -20.02
CA ASN A 75 20.70 14.16 -20.11
C ASN A 75 19.91 13.50 -18.96
N PRO A 76 18.91 14.19 -18.37
CA PRO A 76 18.03 13.62 -17.39
C PRO A 76 17.32 12.35 -17.89
N GLU A 77 17.21 11.35 -17.04
CA GLU A 77 16.48 10.12 -17.32
C GLU A 77 14.99 10.29 -16.99
N ARG A 78 14.15 9.70 -17.80
CA ARG A 78 12.70 9.71 -17.58
C ARG A 78 12.24 8.43 -16.89
N VAL A 79 11.80 8.55 -15.65
CA VAL A 79 11.10 7.48 -14.91
C VAL A 79 9.61 7.66 -15.14
N SER A 80 8.92 6.63 -15.59
CA SER A 80 7.53 6.74 -16.00
C SER A 80 6.68 5.54 -15.58
N ASN A 81 5.40 5.80 -15.35
CA ASN A 81 4.43 4.80 -14.95
C ASN A 81 3.08 5.08 -15.61
N PHE A 82 2.23 4.04 -15.78
CA PHE A 82 0.88 4.19 -16.34
C PHE A 82 -0.17 4.40 -15.26
N CYS A 83 -1.13 5.30 -15.53
CA CYS A 83 -2.32 5.44 -14.70
C CYS A 83 -3.25 4.23 -14.93
N GLN A 84 -3.53 3.52 -13.86
CA GLN A 84 -4.47 2.38 -13.85
C GLN A 84 -5.86 2.86 -13.47
N ILE A 85 -6.88 2.32 -14.15
CA ILE A 85 -8.28 2.55 -13.84
C ILE A 85 -8.73 1.50 -12.82
N PHE A 86 -9.24 1.97 -11.68
CA PHE A 86 -9.92 1.16 -10.69
C PHE A 86 -11.40 1.48 -10.74
N LYS A 87 -12.23 0.45 -10.87
CA LYS A 87 -13.68 0.62 -11.02
C LYS A 87 -14.41 -0.44 -10.22
N GLN A 88 -15.38 -0.01 -9.41
CA GLN A 88 -16.28 -0.89 -8.67
C GLN A 88 -17.72 -0.44 -8.88
N GLY A 89 -18.52 -1.30 -9.50
CA GLY A 89 -19.96 -1.08 -9.64
C GLY A 89 -20.74 -1.73 -8.50
N PHE A 90 -21.88 -1.16 -8.17
CA PHE A 90 -22.86 -1.71 -7.24
C PHE A 90 -24.27 -1.40 -7.72
N LYS A 91 -25.23 -2.25 -7.36
CA LYS A 91 -26.61 -2.19 -7.84
C LYS A 91 -27.56 -2.53 -6.69
N VAL A 92 -28.60 -1.73 -6.53
CA VAL A 92 -29.62 -1.90 -5.51
C VAL A 92 -30.99 -1.87 -6.17
N SER A 93 -31.83 -2.89 -5.92
CA SER A 93 -33.18 -2.96 -6.46
C SER A 93 -34.13 -1.94 -5.80
N GLY A 94 -35.16 -1.56 -6.51
CA GLY A 94 -36.18 -0.65 -5.99
C GLY A 94 -36.91 -1.22 -4.77
N THR A 95 -37.19 -2.52 -4.77
CA THR A 95 -37.82 -3.22 -3.65
C THR A 95 -36.93 -3.19 -2.39
N GLU A 96 -35.62 -3.45 -2.52
CA GLU A 96 -34.66 -3.40 -1.39
C GLU A 96 -34.57 -2.00 -0.77
N ARG A 97 -34.77 -0.96 -1.57
CA ARG A 97 -34.81 0.43 -1.08
C ARG A 97 -36.11 0.80 -0.38
N ALA A 98 -37.20 0.12 -0.71
CA ALA A 98 -38.53 0.36 -0.14
C ALA A 98 -38.75 -0.39 1.16
N VAL A 99 -38.08 -1.53 1.36
CA VAL A 99 -38.19 -2.35 2.55
C VAL A 99 -37.38 -1.75 3.70
N ASN A 100 -37.99 -1.71 4.89
CA ASN A 100 -37.31 -1.28 6.10
C ASN A 100 -36.41 -2.42 6.60
N THR A 101 -35.12 -2.33 6.33
CA THR A 101 -34.13 -3.33 6.72
C THR A 101 -33.48 -2.98 8.06
N ALA A 102 -33.31 -3.98 8.93
CA ALA A 102 -32.51 -3.82 10.13
C ALA A 102 -31.05 -3.54 9.74
N ALA A 103 -30.35 -2.71 10.49
CA ALA A 103 -28.92 -2.37 10.33
C ALA A 103 -28.55 -1.44 9.15
N PHE A 104 -29.46 -1.06 8.27
CA PHE A 104 -29.14 -0.15 7.17
C PHE A 104 -29.99 1.12 7.19
N ASN A 105 -29.36 2.28 7.29
CA ASN A 105 -29.97 3.59 7.08
C ASN A 105 -29.75 4.04 5.63
N GLY A 106 -30.16 3.22 4.65
CA GLY A 106 -29.93 3.47 3.22
C GLY A 106 -28.96 2.49 2.60
N ARG A 107 -29.49 1.43 1.98
CA ARG A 107 -28.69 0.38 1.34
C ARG A 107 -27.73 0.90 0.27
N TYR A 108 -28.16 1.87 -0.53
CA TYR A 108 -27.33 2.44 -1.58
C TYR A 108 -26.07 3.12 -1.03
N GLN A 109 -26.19 3.93 0.03
CA GLN A 109 -25.06 4.62 0.66
C GLN A 109 -24.10 3.64 1.33
N TYR A 110 -24.65 2.58 1.93
CA TYR A 110 -23.84 1.52 2.50
C TYR A 110 -22.99 0.80 1.43
N GLU A 111 -23.62 0.39 0.31
CA GLU A 111 -22.92 -0.28 -0.80
C GLU A 111 -21.89 0.65 -1.46
N ALA A 112 -22.18 1.96 -1.59
CA ALA A 112 -21.19 2.93 -2.07
C ALA A 112 -19.96 3.01 -1.12
N THR A 113 -20.18 3.06 0.19
CA THR A 113 -19.09 3.07 1.18
C THR A 113 -18.27 1.78 1.13
N LYS A 114 -18.95 0.65 0.98
CA LYS A 114 -18.30 -0.67 0.85
C LYS A 114 -17.48 -0.76 -0.44
N ALA A 115 -18.02 -0.29 -1.56
CA ALA A 115 -17.32 -0.25 -2.84
C ALA A 115 -16.07 0.66 -2.78
N LEU A 116 -16.11 1.78 -2.07
CA LEU A 116 -14.95 2.64 -1.84
C LEU A 116 -13.85 1.93 -1.05
N LYS A 117 -14.22 1.15 -0.02
CA LYS A 117 -13.25 0.35 0.74
C LYS A 117 -12.61 -0.74 -0.12
N LEU A 118 -13.40 -1.38 -0.99
CA LEU A 118 -12.87 -2.39 -1.94
C LEU A 118 -11.86 -1.77 -2.89
N ILE A 119 -12.19 -0.63 -3.50
CA ILE A 119 -11.26 0.09 -4.40
C ILE A 119 -9.97 0.46 -3.68
N LYS A 120 -10.04 0.93 -2.42
CA LYS A 120 -8.83 1.22 -1.65
C LYS A 120 -7.94 -0.01 -1.46
N ASN A 121 -8.53 -1.17 -1.18
CA ASN A 121 -7.78 -2.42 -1.07
C ASN A 121 -7.16 -2.85 -2.41
N ASP A 122 -7.90 -2.68 -3.52
CA ASP A 122 -7.39 -2.98 -4.86
C ASP A 122 -6.25 -2.04 -5.25
N MET A 123 -6.35 -0.75 -4.91
CA MET A 123 -5.28 0.22 -5.08
C MET A 123 -4.04 -0.15 -4.24
N GLU A 124 -4.23 -0.53 -2.97
CA GLU A 124 -3.15 -0.95 -2.08
C GLU A 124 -2.40 -2.17 -2.64
N TYR A 125 -3.15 -3.15 -3.15
CA TYR A 125 -2.58 -4.31 -3.82
C TYR A 125 -1.76 -3.91 -5.06
N ALA A 126 -2.33 -3.07 -5.93
CA ALA A 126 -1.67 -2.61 -7.14
C ALA A 126 -0.44 -1.75 -6.85
N LEU A 127 -0.51 -0.84 -5.88
CA LEU A 127 0.62 -0.02 -5.45
C LEU A 127 1.78 -0.84 -4.89
N MET A 128 1.51 -1.97 -4.24
CA MET A 128 2.57 -2.84 -3.74
C MET A 128 3.11 -3.78 -4.83
N ARG A 129 2.24 -4.46 -5.59
CA ARG A 129 2.59 -5.59 -6.45
C ARG A 129 2.31 -5.40 -7.94
N GLY A 130 1.70 -4.29 -8.35
CA GLY A 130 1.35 -4.05 -9.74
C GLY A 130 2.51 -4.33 -10.69
N SER A 131 2.23 -4.99 -11.81
CA SER A 131 3.17 -5.18 -12.91
C SER A 131 2.84 -4.23 -14.05
N LEU A 132 3.86 -3.52 -14.56
CA LEU A 132 3.67 -2.56 -15.63
C LEU A 132 3.07 -3.22 -16.87
N ALA A 133 1.93 -2.69 -17.33
CA ALA A 133 1.34 -3.07 -18.61
C ALA A 133 0.83 -1.84 -19.33
N THR A 134 1.20 -1.70 -20.60
CA THR A 134 0.83 -0.53 -21.42
C THR A 134 -0.64 -0.53 -21.82
N GLY A 135 -1.26 -1.72 -21.85
CA GLY A 135 -2.57 -1.91 -22.46
C GLY A 135 -2.54 -1.72 -23.98
N ASN A 136 -3.53 -2.20 -24.66
CA ASN A 136 -3.69 -2.04 -26.10
C ASN A 136 -5.12 -1.62 -26.50
N GLY A 137 -5.75 -0.84 -25.64
CA GLY A 137 -7.11 -0.32 -25.87
C GLY A 137 -8.19 -1.34 -25.57
N SER A 138 -8.61 -2.15 -26.53
CA SER A 138 -9.74 -3.08 -26.36
C SER A 138 -9.35 -4.45 -25.82
N ALA A 139 -8.10 -4.87 -25.89
CA ALA A 139 -7.69 -6.24 -25.56
C ALA A 139 -6.85 -6.36 -24.27
N GLY A 140 -6.39 -5.27 -23.69
CA GLY A 140 -5.63 -5.30 -22.45
C GLY A 140 -5.78 -4.04 -21.61
N ALA A 141 -5.97 -4.21 -20.30
CA ALA A 141 -6.04 -3.10 -19.37
C ALA A 141 -4.63 -2.55 -19.06
N ARG A 142 -4.53 -1.24 -18.92
CA ARG A 142 -3.32 -0.59 -18.39
C ARG A 142 -3.15 -0.97 -16.93
N GLN A 143 -1.92 -1.28 -16.53
CA GLN A 143 -1.58 -1.53 -15.15
C GLN A 143 -0.38 -0.70 -14.73
N LEU A 144 -0.42 -0.18 -13.51
CA LEU A 144 0.69 0.56 -12.92
C LEU A 144 1.80 -0.41 -12.47
N ALA A 145 3.04 0.05 -12.48
CA ALA A 145 4.12 -0.61 -11.75
C ALA A 145 4.00 -0.26 -10.27
N GLY A 146 3.85 -1.27 -9.42
CA GLY A 146 3.87 -1.10 -7.97
C GLY A 146 5.29 -0.98 -7.42
N LEU A 147 5.42 -0.70 -6.12
CA LEU A 147 6.70 -0.51 -5.43
C LEU A 147 7.69 -1.63 -5.72
N LYS A 148 7.26 -2.88 -5.64
CA LYS A 148 8.14 -4.05 -5.89
C LYS A 148 8.73 -4.10 -7.30
N ASN A 149 8.07 -3.49 -8.27
CA ASN A 149 8.49 -3.46 -9.67
C ASN A 149 9.12 -2.13 -10.10
N SER A 150 8.95 -1.08 -9.29
CA SER A 150 9.57 0.23 -9.51
C SER A 150 10.95 0.35 -8.88
N LEU A 151 11.26 -0.43 -7.84
CA LEU A 151 12.55 -0.41 -7.17
C LEU A 151 13.59 -1.20 -7.98
N SER A 152 14.78 -0.61 -8.20
CA SER A 152 15.86 -1.25 -8.94
C SER A 152 16.86 -2.00 -8.02
N LEU A 153 17.00 -1.59 -6.76
CA LEU A 153 17.85 -2.30 -5.80
C LEU A 153 17.16 -3.56 -5.32
N VAL A 154 17.49 -4.66 -5.95
CA VAL A 154 16.87 -5.98 -5.69
C VAL A 154 17.92 -6.93 -5.14
N THR A 155 17.66 -7.49 -3.96
CA THR A 155 18.49 -8.53 -3.36
C THR A 155 17.66 -9.80 -3.17
N SER A 156 18.16 -10.92 -3.61
CA SER A 156 17.52 -12.22 -3.37
C SER A 156 18.37 -13.00 -2.37
N GLN A 157 17.81 -13.23 -1.20
CA GLN A 157 18.41 -14.02 -0.11
C GLN A 157 17.61 -15.34 0.04
N SER A 158 17.50 -16.09 -1.05
CA SER A 158 16.55 -17.20 -1.22
C SER A 158 16.72 -18.36 -0.23
N THR A 159 17.81 -18.42 0.54
CA THR A 159 18.10 -19.51 1.49
C THR A 159 18.37 -19.04 2.92
N VAL A 160 18.29 -17.74 3.17
CA VAL A 160 18.72 -17.16 4.45
C VAL A 160 17.53 -16.53 5.18
N SER A 161 17.42 -16.83 6.47
CA SER A 161 16.48 -16.16 7.36
C SER A 161 16.93 -14.73 7.65
N LEU A 162 15.98 -13.80 7.74
CA LEU A 162 16.28 -12.41 8.08
C LEU A 162 17.03 -12.33 9.42
N SER A 163 18.18 -11.70 9.39
CA SER A 163 18.98 -11.34 10.57
C SER A 163 19.16 -9.83 10.64
N GLU A 164 19.54 -9.31 11.80
CA GLU A 164 19.83 -7.89 12.01
C GLU A 164 20.91 -7.40 11.04
N LYS A 165 21.98 -8.20 10.86
CA LYS A 165 23.05 -7.89 9.91
C LYS A 165 22.51 -7.70 8.49
N ILE A 166 21.68 -8.62 8.01
CA ILE A 166 21.11 -8.54 6.65
C ILE A 166 20.26 -7.28 6.49
N LEU A 167 19.45 -6.93 7.50
CA LEU A 167 18.63 -5.74 7.46
C LEU A 167 19.49 -4.46 7.39
N ASN A 168 20.55 -4.39 8.18
CA ASN A 168 21.51 -3.28 8.17
C ASN A 168 22.27 -3.22 6.84
N ASP A 169 22.71 -4.36 6.28
CA ASP A 169 23.35 -4.44 4.97
C ASP A 169 22.41 -3.90 3.84
N LEU A 170 21.10 -4.12 3.96
CA LEU A 170 20.13 -3.57 3.01
C LEU A 170 19.97 -2.04 3.14
N PHE A 171 20.00 -1.50 4.35
CA PHE A 171 20.01 -0.06 4.56
C PHE A 171 21.28 0.58 4.03
N GLN A 172 22.42 -0.05 4.30
CA GLN A 172 23.72 0.38 3.77
C GLN A 172 23.73 0.36 2.24
N LEU A 173 23.16 -0.65 1.60
CA LEU A 173 23.04 -0.74 0.14
C LEU A 173 22.34 0.48 -0.46
N VAL A 174 21.26 0.95 0.14
CA VAL A 174 20.55 2.17 -0.32
C VAL A 174 21.43 3.39 -0.11
N TRP A 175 22.05 3.51 1.06
CA TRP A 175 22.94 4.63 1.38
C TRP A 175 24.12 4.73 0.43
N ASP A 176 24.82 3.62 0.19
CA ASP A 176 26.02 3.59 -0.68
C ASP A 176 25.69 3.96 -2.13
N ASN A 177 24.46 3.63 -2.59
CA ASN A 177 24.05 3.95 -3.96
C ASN A 177 23.51 5.38 -4.12
N THR A 178 22.88 5.95 -3.10
CA THR A 178 22.10 7.19 -3.27
C THR A 178 22.38 8.26 -2.23
N GLY A 179 22.97 7.92 -1.10
CA GLY A 179 23.06 8.79 0.08
C GLY A 179 21.70 9.00 0.79
N ILE A 180 20.65 8.31 0.37
CA ILE A 180 19.30 8.43 0.95
C ILE A 180 19.11 7.42 2.07
N GLN A 181 18.49 7.83 3.18
CA GLN A 181 18.12 6.95 4.27
C GLN A 181 16.71 6.41 4.08
N VAL A 182 16.52 5.13 4.36
CA VAL A 182 15.20 4.48 4.41
C VAL A 182 14.47 4.91 5.68
N ASN A 183 13.19 5.30 5.56
CA ASN A 183 12.36 5.73 6.68
C ASN A 183 11.17 4.79 6.96
N ALA A 184 10.83 3.91 6.02
CA ALA A 184 9.74 2.95 6.17
C ALA A 184 10.11 1.58 5.61
N VAL A 185 9.73 0.54 6.33
CA VAL A 185 9.89 -0.86 5.90
C VAL A 185 8.54 -1.56 5.95
N TYR A 186 8.16 -2.11 4.81
CA TYR A 186 6.96 -2.90 4.62
C TYR A 186 7.32 -4.37 4.54
N GLY A 187 6.78 -5.16 5.45
CA GLY A 187 7.03 -6.59 5.49
C GLY A 187 5.79 -7.38 5.89
N SER A 188 5.86 -8.70 5.79
CA SER A 188 4.81 -9.55 6.35
C SER A 188 4.83 -9.47 7.89
N MET A 189 3.74 -9.87 8.53
CA MET A 189 3.69 -10.01 9.98
C MET A 189 4.79 -10.96 10.51
N TYR A 190 5.13 -11.98 9.72
CA TYR A 190 6.25 -12.88 10.03
C TYR A 190 7.57 -12.12 10.10
N MET A 191 7.86 -11.26 9.11
CA MET A 191 9.08 -10.45 9.08
C MET A 191 9.10 -9.43 10.22
N LYS A 192 7.98 -8.79 10.53
CA LYS A 192 7.87 -7.91 11.70
C LYS A 192 8.21 -8.65 13.00
N ARG A 193 7.72 -9.89 13.17
CA ARG A 193 8.07 -10.73 14.33
C ARG A 193 9.56 -11.08 14.38
N LYS A 194 10.19 -11.36 13.24
CA LYS A 194 11.64 -11.61 13.16
C LYS A 194 12.43 -10.37 13.59
N ILE A 195 12.08 -9.19 13.08
CA ILE A 195 12.73 -7.93 13.47
C ILE A 195 12.53 -7.65 14.97
N SER A 196 11.33 -7.86 15.50
CA SER A 196 11.06 -7.71 16.93
C SER A 196 11.85 -8.71 17.81
N GLY A 197 12.27 -9.81 17.21
CA GLY A 197 13.09 -10.83 17.86
C GLY A 197 14.59 -10.56 17.85
N PHE A 198 15.09 -9.50 17.20
CA PHE A 198 16.47 -9.13 17.23
C PHE A 198 16.88 -8.76 18.66
N THR A 199 17.82 -9.51 19.22
CA THR A 199 18.26 -9.38 20.61
C THR A 199 19.69 -8.88 20.75
N SER A 200 20.45 -8.86 19.65
CA SER A 200 21.86 -8.52 19.65
C SER A 200 22.04 -7.02 19.87
N GLY A 201 22.36 -6.62 21.08
CA GLY A 201 22.73 -5.24 21.44
C GLY A 201 21.58 -4.23 21.51
N ALA A 202 20.36 -4.62 21.21
CA ALA A 202 19.23 -3.70 21.19
C ALA A 202 18.73 -3.36 22.60
N THR A 203 18.92 -2.12 23.01
CA THR A 203 18.24 -1.56 24.19
C THR A 203 16.79 -1.25 23.81
N LYS A 204 15.87 -2.04 24.33
CA LYS A 204 14.42 -1.78 24.15
C LYS A 204 14.00 -0.68 25.12
N TYR A 205 13.72 0.51 24.61
CA TYR A 205 13.10 1.57 25.42
C TYR A 205 11.60 1.35 25.47
N PHE A 206 11.05 1.25 26.67
CA PHE A 206 9.60 1.25 26.91
C PHE A 206 9.28 2.20 28.04
N THR A 207 8.20 2.91 27.89
CA THR A 207 7.69 3.79 28.95
C THR A 207 7.15 2.90 30.08
N GLN A 208 7.64 3.11 31.28
CA GLN A 208 7.46 2.21 32.44
C GLN A 208 6.05 2.29 33.07
N ASP A 209 5.13 3.01 32.47
CA ASP A 209 3.81 3.32 33.06
C ASP A 209 2.76 2.21 32.88
N ASP A 210 3.01 1.22 32.02
CA ASP A 210 2.12 0.09 31.80
C ASP A 210 2.79 -1.22 32.24
N ARG A 211 2.20 -1.93 33.20
CA ARG A 211 2.61 -3.27 33.63
C ARG A 211 2.31 -4.33 32.55
N ARG A 212 2.67 -4.07 31.30
CA ARG A 212 2.44 -4.95 30.15
C ARG A 212 3.76 -5.50 29.63
N LEU A 213 3.77 -6.78 29.28
CA LEU A 213 4.87 -7.40 28.57
C LEU A 213 4.79 -6.96 27.10
N ILE A 214 5.61 -6.00 26.68
CA ILE A 214 5.65 -5.49 25.30
C ILE A 214 6.81 -6.16 24.58
N ASN A 215 6.51 -6.93 23.52
CA ASN A 215 7.48 -7.54 22.64
C ASN A 215 7.29 -7.10 21.16
N ALA A 216 6.68 -5.94 20.94
CA ALA A 216 6.48 -5.38 19.62
C ALA A 216 7.38 -4.17 19.41
N ILE A 217 8.03 -4.09 18.24
CA ILE A 217 8.83 -2.94 17.80
C ILE A 217 8.09 -2.33 16.62
N ASP A 218 7.69 -1.08 16.73
CA ASP A 218 7.06 -0.31 15.65
C ASP A 218 8.06 0.62 14.96
N VAL A 219 9.12 0.99 15.65
CA VAL A 219 10.20 1.83 15.14
C VAL A 219 11.52 1.14 15.44
N TYR A 220 12.33 0.99 14.42
CA TYR A 220 13.68 0.44 14.50
C TYR A 220 14.69 1.54 14.18
N GLN A 221 15.67 1.74 15.04
CA GLN A 221 16.78 2.64 14.79
C GLN A 221 17.98 1.82 14.36
N ALA A 222 18.40 1.97 13.12
CA ALA A 222 19.57 1.31 12.57
C ALA A 222 20.76 2.26 12.51
N ASP A 223 21.98 1.71 12.46
CA ASP A 223 23.19 2.52 12.37
C ASP A 223 23.26 3.33 11.08
N ALA A 224 22.79 2.76 9.96
CA ALA A 224 22.82 3.37 8.63
C ALA A 224 21.50 4.03 8.23
N ALA A 225 20.51 4.05 9.10
CA ALA A 225 19.21 4.65 8.84
C ALA A 225 18.74 5.46 10.04
N SER A 226 17.93 6.47 9.81
CA SER A 226 17.24 7.19 10.87
C SER A 226 16.17 6.28 11.53
N MET A 227 15.20 6.84 12.20
CA MET A 227 14.07 6.07 12.74
C MET A 227 13.27 5.42 11.62
N VAL A 228 13.35 4.11 11.49
CA VAL A 228 12.63 3.33 10.48
C VAL A 228 11.32 2.82 11.06
N LYS A 229 10.21 3.18 10.43
CA LYS A 229 8.88 2.67 10.78
C LYS A 229 8.67 1.28 10.19
N LEU A 230 8.17 0.35 10.99
CA LEU A 230 7.93 -1.04 10.56
C LEU A 230 6.42 -1.27 10.36
N PHE A 231 6.01 -1.38 9.12
CA PHE A 231 4.62 -1.62 8.77
C PHE A 231 4.39 -3.08 8.36
N PRO A 232 3.51 -3.82 9.09
CA PRO A 232 3.05 -5.11 8.59
C PRO A 232 2.13 -4.87 7.39
N HIS A 233 2.50 -5.37 6.23
CA HIS A 233 1.74 -5.19 5.01
C HIS A 233 1.29 -6.52 4.42
N ARG A 234 -0.02 -6.63 4.11
CA ARG A 234 -0.63 -7.91 3.74
C ARG A 234 -0.22 -8.40 2.35
N TYR A 235 0.00 -7.46 1.41
CA TYR A 235 0.25 -7.78 0.01
C TYR A 235 1.73 -7.79 -0.38
N VAL A 236 2.65 -7.67 0.57
CA VAL A 236 4.10 -7.68 0.29
C VAL A 236 4.57 -9.04 -0.19
N ASN A 237 4.07 -10.13 0.42
CA ASN A 237 4.56 -11.48 0.12
C ASN A 237 4.28 -11.91 -1.33
N GLY A 238 5.31 -12.47 -1.97
CA GLY A 238 5.18 -13.22 -3.21
C GLY A 238 4.60 -14.63 -2.99
N ALA A 239 4.49 -15.40 -4.07
CA ALA A 239 4.03 -16.79 -3.99
C ALA A 239 5.06 -17.73 -3.31
N ALA A 240 6.34 -17.35 -3.29
CA ALA A 240 7.44 -18.23 -2.94
C ALA A 240 8.25 -17.79 -1.71
N GLY A 241 7.82 -16.77 -0.95
CA GLY A 241 8.64 -16.32 0.19
C GLY A 241 8.11 -15.08 0.91
N HIS A 242 8.83 -14.71 1.93
CA HIS A 242 8.58 -13.51 2.71
C HIS A 242 9.41 -12.35 2.16
N ASP A 243 8.75 -11.41 1.50
CA ASP A 243 9.41 -10.23 0.95
C ASP A 243 9.46 -9.09 1.97
N ILE A 244 10.52 -8.30 1.88
CA ILE A 244 10.68 -7.03 2.57
C ILE A 244 10.91 -5.94 1.53
N VAL A 245 10.24 -4.82 1.71
CA VAL A 245 10.40 -3.63 0.90
C VAL A 245 10.70 -2.47 1.85
N GLY A 246 11.86 -1.86 1.71
CA GLY A 246 12.23 -0.66 2.44
C GLY A 246 12.29 0.53 1.49
N ILE A 247 11.68 1.63 1.86
CA ILE A 247 11.65 2.85 1.03
C ILE A 247 11.88 4.11 1.88
N ASN A 248 12.23 5.17 1.22
CA ASN A 248 12.03 6.50 1.74
C ASN A 248 10.72 7.04 1.16
N GLU A 249 9.71 7.21 2.01
CA GLU A 249 8.35 7.61 1.61
C GLU A 249 8.31 8.95 0.87
N ASP A 250 9.26 9.86 1.10
CA ASP A 250 9.28 11.19 0.49
C ASP A 250 9.46 11.15 -1.03
N PHE A 251 10.07 10.09 -1.56
CA PHE A 251 10.33 9.91 -2.99
C PHE A 251 9.22 9.14 -3.73
N PHE A 252 8.19 8.72 -3.02
CA PHE A 252 7.07 7.97 -3.59
C PHE A 252 5.76 8.68 -3.28
N LYS A 253 4.93 8.87 -4.31
CA LYS A 253 3.62 9.51 -4.16
C LYS A 253 2.56 8.74 -4.95
N VAL A 254 1.33 8.86 -4.52
CA VAL A 254 0.18 8.37 -5.29
C VAL A 254 -0.34 9.53 -6.15
N ALA A 255 -0.14 9.44 -7.47
CA ALA A 255 -0.60 10.44 -8.40
C ALA A 255 -1.99 10.09 -8.93
N TYR A 256 -2.96 10.99 -8.75
CA TYR A 256 -4.32 10.82 -9.20
C TYR A 256 -4.56 11.57 -10.51
N LEU A 257 -4.97 10.85 -11.55
CA LEU A 257 -5.51 11.44 -12.78
C LEU A 257 -7.00 11.78 -12.59
N ARG A 258 -7.76 10.84 -12.02
CA ARG A 258 -9.14 11.07 -11.57
C ARG A 258 -9.26 10.64 -10.10
N LYS A 259 -9.67 11.59 -9.24
CA LYS A 259 -9.92 11.31 -7.83
C LYS A 259 -11.15 10.41 -7.66
N PRO A 260 -11.27 9.67 -6.55
CA PRO A 260 -12.43 8.84 -6.28
C PRO A 260 -13.73 9.65 -6.40
N SER A 261 -14.63 9.24 -7.28
CA SER A 261 -15.96 9.83 -7.44
C SER A 261 -17.01 8.73 -7.52
N VAL A 262 -18.13 8.97 -6.87
CA VAL A 262 -19.33 8.12 -6.99
C VAL A 262 -20.18 8.68 -8.12
N GLU A 263 -20.47 7.86 -9.09
CA GLU A 263 -21.31 8.20 -10.24
C GLU A 263 -22.56 7.32 -10.22
N GLU A 264 -23.73 7.95 -10.32
CA GLU A 264 -24.99 7.23 -10.52
C GLU A 264 -25.14 6.93 -12.01
N LEU A 265 -25.42 5.68 -12.34
CA LEU A 265 -25.59 5.24 -13.71
C LEU A 265 -27.05 5.37 -14.14
N ALA A 266 -27.29 5.41 -15.46
CA ALA A 266 -28.64 5.40 -16.01
C ALA A 266 -29.38 4.12 -15.56
N LYS A 267 -30.64 4.29 -15.18
CA LYS A 267 -31.49 3.18 -14.76
C LYS A 267 -31.73 2.19 -15.88
N VAL A 268 -31.47 0.91 -15.61
CA VAL A 268 -31.83 -0.20 -16.47
C VAL A 268 -32.73 -1.14 -15.66
N GLY A 269 -34.05 -0.97 -15.82
CA GLY A 269 -35.05 -1.69 -15.04
C GLY A 269 -35.33 -1.05 -13.67
N ASP A 270 -35.90 -1.81 -12.72
CA ASP A 270 -36.22 -1.36 -11.35
C ASP A 270 -35.00 -1.51 -10.43
N SER A 271 -33.95 -0.73 -10.71
CA SER A 271 -32.74 -0.69 -9.87
C SER A 271 -32.10 0.70 -9.91
N THR A 272 -31.34 1.02 -8.90
CA THR A 272 -30.42 2.15 -8.90
C THR A 272 -29.01 1.59 -8.96
N ASP A 273 -28.30 1.93 -10.01
CA ASP A 273 -26.97 1.45 -10.30
C ASP A 273 -25.96 2.58 -10.02
N GLY A 274 -24.88 2.27 -9.34
CA GLY A 274 -23.80 3.21 -9.08
C GLY A 274 -22.45 2.60 -9.39
N GLN A 275 -21.49 3.45 -9.68
CA GLN A 275 -20.10 3.06 -9.82
C GLN A 275 -19.19 4.05 -9.11
N ILE A 276 -18.05 3.54 -8.67
CA ILE A 276 -16.94 4.37 -8.23
C ILE A 276 -15.79 4.14 -9.20
N VAL A 277 -15.23 5.24 -9.68
CA VAL A 277 -14.08 5.21 -10.59
C VAL A 277 -12.95 6.02 -10.00
N VAL A 278 -11.74 5.47 -10.06
CA VAL A 278 -10.49 6.13 -9.67
C VAL A 278 -9.46 5.84 -10.74
N GLU A 279 -8.69 6.83 -11.14
CA GLU A 279 -7.47 6.62 -11.93
C GLU A 279 -6.28 7.14 -11.16
N ALA A 280 -5.36 6.24 -10.87
CA ALA A 280 -4.17 6.55 -10.11
C ALA A 280 -2.94 5.79 -10.61
N THR A 281 -1.78 6.30 -10.27
CA THR A 281 -0.49 5.66 -10.51
C THR A 281 0.45 5.88 -9.34
N LEU A 282 1.52 5.08 -9.27
CA LEU A 282 2.64 5.33 -8.37
C LEU A 282 3.63 6.27 -9.07
N GLU A 283 3.82 7.46 -8.52
CA GLU A 283 4.89 8.37 -8.89
C GLU A 283 6.16 7.97 -8.13
N THR A 284 7.21 7.65 -8.86
CA THR A 284 8.52 7.33 -8.31
C THR A 284 9.49 8.43 -8.72
N GLN A 285 9.94 9.23 -7.76
CA GLN A 285 10.90 10.31 -8.02
C GLN A 285 12.33 9.78 -8.10
N HIS A 286 12.63 8.69 -7.38
CA HIS A 286 13.94 8.05 -7.41
C HIS A 286 13.80 6.53 -7.20
N TYR A 287 14.12 5.73 -8.22
CA TYR A 287 13.93 4.27 -8.20
C TYR A 287 14.94 3.52 -7.28
N ASN A 288 16.04 4.17 -6.89
CA ASN A 288 17.01 3.64 -5.93
C ASN A 288 16.77 4.14 -4.49
N ALA A 289 15.72 4.95 -4.23
CA ALA A 289 15.39 5.43 -2.89
C ALA A 289 14.76 4.36 -1.99
N GLY A 290 14.99 3.11 -2.31
CA GLY A 290 14.52 1.96 -1.55
C GLY A 290 15.09 0.67 -2.07
N PHE A 291 14.83 -0.41 -1.36
CA PHE A 291 15.24 -1.76 -1.69
C PHE A 291 14.07 -2.74 -1.67
N LYS A 292 14.24 -3.81 -2.40
CA LYS A 292 13.38 -4.99 -2.32
C LYS A 292 14.24 -6.22 -2.04
N SER A 293 13.89 -7.00 -1.04
CA SER A 293 14.54 -8.29 -0.79
C SER A 293 13.51 -9.41 -0.63
N THR A 294 13.78 -10.52 -1.28
CA THR A 294 12.99 -11.75 -1.13
C THR A 294 13.76 -12.70 -0.23
N MET A 295 13.12 -13.12 0.86
CA MET A 295 13.69 -14.03 1.84
C MET A 295 12.85 -15.30 1.91
N HIS A 296 13.50 -16.44 2.04
CA HIS A 296 12.83 -17.69 2.34
C HIS A 296 13.10 -18.06 3.79
N SER A 297 12.03 -18.11 4.58
CA SER A 297 11.85 -18.58 5.99
C SER A 297 13.02 -18.44 6.92
#